data_0232f40536a04dbde007f03647f1bbcf
#
_entry.id   0232f40536a04dbde007f03647f1bbcf
#
_cell.length_a   1.000
_cell.length_b   1.000
_cell.length_c   1.000
_cell.angle_alpha   90.00
_cell.angle_beta   90.00
_cell.angle_gamma   90.00
#
_symmetry.space_group_name_H-M   'P 1'
#
loop_
_entity.id
_entity.type
_entity.pdbx_description
1 polymer ?
#
loop_
_entity_poly.entity_id
_entity_poly.type
_entity_poly.pdbx_seq_one_letter_code
_entity_poly.pdbx_strand_id
1 'polypeptide(L)'
;MPSNCDLTSSGTYAVKHNPETYYTRIRTACGSDNVPLGTTSSGAFLGALNAGTLPAFSFVTPNLCNDMHDCSVATGDAWLQSWVPKITASPSYQAGYTVLFVTWDEDDSSSGNRVATLVVSPYTPAGTTSSVAFTHYSLLRTTEDLLGISTHLGAAGSASSMRSAFGL
;
A
#
# COMPACT_ATOMS: atom_id res chain seq x y z
N MET A 1 -6.08 0.77 -13.56
CA MET A 1 -5.90 -0.10 -14.73
C MET A 1 -7.24 -0.38 -15.39
N PRO A 2 -7.28 -0.59 -16.73
CA PRO A 2 -8.52 -0.81 -17.46
C PRO A 2 -9.19 -2.17 -17.25
N SER A 3 -8.39 -3.20 -17.02
CA SER A 3 -8.86 -4.58 -16.82
C SER A 3 -8.03 -5.28 -15.75
N ASN A 4 -8.50 -6.45 -15.28
CA ASN A 4 -7.74 -7.25 -14.32
C ASN A 4 -6.38 -7.65 -14.90
N CYS A 5 -5.32 -7.54 -14.09
CA CYS A 5 -3.96 -7.93 -14.47
C CYS A 5 -3.53 -7.35 -15.83
N ASP A 6 -3.83 -6.08 -16.09
CA ASP A 6 -3.51 -5.45 -17.37
C ASP A 6 -1.99 -5.34 -17.55
N LEU A 7 -1.48 -5.95 -18.61
CA LEU A 7 -0.05 -6.05 -18.90
C LEU A 7 0.47 -4.90 -19.77
N THR A 8 -0.38 -3.93 -20.11
CA THR A 8 -0.06 -2.86 -21.04
C THR A 8 -0.44 -1.51 -20.45
N SER A 9 0.51 -0.58 -20.41
CA SER A 9 0.23 0.79 -19.99
C SER A 9 -0.76 1.47 -20.93
N SER A 10 -1.73 2.23 -20.36
CA SER A 10 -2.70 3.00 -21.14
C SER A 10 -3.25 4.18 -20.34
N GLY A 11 -3.37 5.34 -20.99
CA GLY A 11 -3.80 6.57 -20.33
C GLY A 11 -2.91 6.87 -19.11
N THR A 12 -3.50 7.03 -17.95
CA THR A 12 -2.80 7.25 -16.68
C THR A 12 -2.42 5.95 -15.94
N TYR A 13 -2.69 4.78 -16.49
CA TYR A 13 -2.23 3.52 -15.95
C TYR A 13 -0.84 3.18 -16.45
N ALA A 14 0.10 3.00 -15.55
CA ALA A 14 1.45 2.52 -15.84
C ALA A 14 1.64 1.09 -15.32
N VAL A 15 1.86 0.13 -16.24
CA VAL A 15 2.08 -1.28 -15.85
C VAL A 15 3.32 -1.43 -14.95
N LYS A 16 4.35 -0.58 -15.11
CA LYS A 16 5.54 -0.57 -14.25
C LYS A 16 5.22 -0.29 -12.77
N HIS A 17 4.09 0.36 -12.46
CA HIS A 17 3.61 0.60 -11.11
C HIS A 17 2.68 -0.51 -10.59
N ASN A 18 2.53 -1.61 -11.33
CA ASN A 18 1.73 -2.76 -10.95
C ASN A 18 2.63 -4.00 -10.80
N PRO A 19 3.21 -4.23 -9.62
CA PRO A 19 4.25 -5.25 -9.42
C PRO A 19 3.76 -6.67 -9.70
N GLU A 20 2.49 -6.99 -9.43
CA GLU A 20 1.96 -8.34 -9.61
C GLU A 20 2.01 -8.81 -11.07
N THR A 21 1.93 -7.88 -12.02
CA THR A 21 2.01 -8.19 -13.46
C THR A 21 3.35 -8.79 -13.90
N TYR A 22 4.40 -8.64 -13.10
CA TYR A 22 5.75 -9.14 -13.40
C TYR A 22 6.00 -10.56 -12.88
N TYR A 23 5.15 -11.09 -12.02
CA TYR A 23 5.30 -12.43 -11.44
C TYR A 23 4.63 -13.49 -12.33
N THR A 24 5.36 -14.05 -13.28
CA THR A 24 4.82 -15.00 -14.28
C THR A 24 4.25 -16.28 -13.65
N ARG A 25 4.78 -16.72 -12.50
CA ARG A 25 4.32 -17.93 -11.81
C ARG A 25 2.94 -17.80 -11.17
N ILE A 26 2.48 -16.57 -10.91
CA ILE A 26 1.18 -16.29 -10.29
C ILE A 26 0.22 -15.61 -11.28
N ARG A 27 0.41 -15.82 -12.58
CA ARG A 27 -0.41 -15.16 -13.62
C ARG A 27 -1.91 -15.41 -13.47
N THR A 28 -2.29 -16.61 -13.04
CA THR A 28 -3.71 -16.94 -12.77
C THR A 28 -4.24 -16.13 -11.58
N ALA A 29 -3.50 -16.05 -10.48
CA ALA A 29 -3.86 -15.23 -9.33
C ALA A 29 -3.94 -13.75 -9.70
N CYS A 30 -2.98 -13.24 -10.48
CA CYS A 30 -3.02 -11.87 -11.01
C CYS A 30 -4.35 -11.58 -11.75
N GLY A 31 -4.85 -12.53 -12.55
CA GLY A 31 -6.13 -12.37 -13.27
C GLY A 31 -7.36 -12.25 -12.35
N SER A 32 -7.33 -12.83 -11.16
CA SER A 32 -8.41 -12.76 -10.17
C SER A 32 -8.23 -11.66 -9.14
N ASP A 33 -7.01 -11.42 -8.67
CA ASP A 33 -6.72 -10.66 -7.46
C ASP A 33 -6.25 -9.24 -7.76
N ASN A 34 -5.62 -9.03 -8.93
CA ASN A 34 -5.17 -7.72 -9.40
C ASN A 34 -6.28 -7.04 -10.20
N VAL A 35 -7.09 -6.25 -9.52
CA VAL A 35 -8.33 -5.68 -10.05
C VAL A 35 -8.29 -4.15 -10.13
N PRO A 36 -9.04 -3.51 -11.04
CA PRO A 36 -9.20 -2.06 -11.02
C PRO A 36 -9.73 -1.57 -9.67
N LEU A 37 -9.09 -0.55 -9.10
CA LEU A 37 -9.45 0.02 -7.81
C LEU A 37 -10.91 0.50 -7.78
N GLY A 38 -11.36 1.12 -8.87
CA GLY A 38 -12.64 1.81 -8.92
C GLY A 38 -12.54 3.26 -8.43
N THR A 39 -13.64 3.76 -7.92
CA THR A 39 -13.79 5.12 -7.41
C THR A 39 -14.21 5.11 -5.93
N THR A 40 -14.23 6.27 -5.31
CA THR A 40 -14.73 6.44 -3.93
C THR A 40 -16.26 6.28 -3.79
N SER A 41 -16.95 5.99 -4.89
CA SER A 41 -18.39 5.72 -4.92
C SER A 41 -18.74 4.32 -5.44
N SER A 42 -17.79 3.64 -6.14
CA SER A 42 -18.03 2.30 -6.71
C SER A 42 -16.71 1.59 -7.03
N GLY A 43 -16.74 0.27 -7.12
CA GLY A 43 -15.61 -0.57 -7.51
C GLY A 43 -15.25 -1.63 -6.48
N ALA A 44 -14.33 -2.51 -6.87
CA ALA A 44 -13.95 -3.68 -6.08
C ALA A 44 -13.39 -3.32 -4.70
N PHE A 45 -12.49 -2.35 -4.64
CA PHE A 45 -11.85 -1.96 -3.38
C PHE A 45 -12.86 -1.35 -2.39
N LEU A 46 -13.69 -0.41 -2.84
CA LEU A 46 -14.73 0.17 -1.98
C LEU A 46 -15.73 -0.90 -1.51
N GLY A 47 -16.12 -1.81 -2.40
CA GLY A 47 -17.01 -2.92 -2.05
C GLY A 47 -16.44 -3.80 -0.96
N ALA A 48 -15.16 -4.19 -1.09
CA ALA A 48 -14.45 -5.00 -0.11
C ALA A 48 -14.26 -4.26 1.24
N LEU A 49 -13.93 -2.96 1.21
CA LEU A 49 -13.85 -2.13 2.41
C LEU A 49 -15.18 -2.13 3.17
N ASN A 50 -16.29 -1.84 2.49
CA ASN A 50 -17.61 -1.74 3.10
C ASN A 50 -18.10 -3.10 3.65
N ALA A 51 -17.75 -4.18 2.98
CA ALA A 51 -18.13 -5.54 3.39
C ALA A 51 -17.19 -6.12 4.47
N GLY A 52 -16.06 -5.49 4.76
CA GLY A 52 -15.04 -6.06 5.65
C GLY A 52 -14.38 -7.32 5.09
N THR A 53 -14.27 -7.44 3.77
CA THR A 53 -13.76 -8.63 3.06
C THR A 53 -12.47 -8.36 2.30
N LEU A 54 -11.70 -7.35 2.72
CA LEU A 54 -10.36 -7.14 2.15
C LEU A 54 -9.49 -8.39 2.33
N PRO A 55 -8.63 -8.72 1.36
CA PRO A 55 -7.59 -9.74 1.55
C PRO A 55 -6.70 -9.39 2.75
N ALA A 56 -6.01 -10.40 3.29
CA ALA A 56 -5.06 -10.20 4.39
C ALA A 56 -3.92 -9.22 4.00
N PHE A 57 -3.58 -9.12 2.72
CA PHE A 57 -2.67 -8.13 2.17
C PHE A 57 -3.30 -7.46 0.95
N SER A 58 -3.27 -6.14 0.93
CA SER A 58 -3.74 -5.34 -0.20
C SER A 58 -2.66 -4.34 -0.60
N PHE A 59 -2.25 -4.36 -1.86
CA PHE A 59 -1.32 -3.40 -2.44
C PHE A 59 -2.10 -2.46 -3.36
N VAL A 60 -2.15 -1.19 -3.01
CA VAL A 60 -2.94 -0.18 -3.74
C VAL A 60 -2.01 0.83 -4.38
N THR A 61 -1.95 0.83 -5.70
CA THR A 61 -1.19 1.82 -6.47
C THR A 61 -2.16 2.79 -7.17
N PRO A 62 -2.09 4.09 -6.88
CA PRO A 62 -2.80 5.10 -7.64
C PRO A 62 -2.34 5.16 -9.09
N ASN A 63 -3.06 5.90 -9.93
CA ASN A 63 -2.60 6.17 -11.29
C ASN A 63 -1.50 7.25 -11.29
N LEU A 64 -0.81 7.41 -12.43
CA LEU A 64 0.32 8.33 -12.63
C LEU A 64 0.09 9.78 -12.16
N CYS A 65 -1.15 10.21 -12.08
CA CYS A 65 -1.47 11.54 -11.56
C CYS A 65 -1.67 11.52 -10.03
N ASN A 66 -2.37 10.52 -9.52
CA ASN A 66 -2.70 10.44 -8.12
C ASN A 66 -1.55 9.88 -7.26
N ASP A 67 -0.57 9.20 -7.86
CA ASP A 67 0.67 8.75 -7.20
C ASP A 67 1.74 9.84 -7.15
N MET A 68 1.49 11.01 -7.75
CA MET A 68 2.36 12.19 -7.82
C MET A 68 3.53 12.06 -8.83
N HIS A 69 3.52 11.03 -9.68
CA HIS A 69 4.54 10.87 -10.72
C HIS A 69 4.40 11.95 -11.82
N ASP A 70 3.21 12.12 -12.39
CA ASP A 70 2.94 13.07 -13.48
C ASP A 70 2.23 14.36 -13.02
N CYS A 71 1.72 14.39 -11.78
CA CYS A 71 0.94 15.49 -11.23
C CYS A 71 1.51 16.00 -9.90
N SER A 72 0.95 17.08 -9.39
CA SER A 72 1.44 17.71 -8.16
C SER A 72 1.18 16.86 -6.91
N VAL A 73 1.97 17.12 -5.86
CA VAL A 73 1.73 16.57 -4.51
C VAL A 73 0.31 16.88 -4.02
N ALA A 74 -0.20 18.07 -4.31
CA ALA A 74 -1.59 18.45 -3.94
C ALA A 74 -2.65 17.53 -4.59
N THR A 75 -2.38 17.01 -5.79
CA THR A 75 -3.28 16.07 -6.46
C THR A 75 -3.30 14.72 -5.75
N GLY A 76 -2.15 14.20 -5.39
CA GLY A 76 -2.04 12.95 -4.63
C GLY A 76 -2.57 13.09 -3.21
N ASP A 77 -2.33 14.22 -2.54
CA ASP A 77 -2.90 14.53 -1.22
C ASP A 77 -4.44 14.52 -1.25
N ALA A 78 -5.04 15.19 -2.24
CA ALA A 78 -6.50 15.17 -2.43
C ALA A 78 -7.04 13.74 -2.68
N TRP A 79 -6.29 12.91 -3.41
CA TRP A 79 -6.64 11.51 -3.60
C TRP A 79 -6.58 10.73 -2.28
N LEU A 80 -5.51 10.87 -1.50
CA LEU A 80 -5.39 10.26 -0.17
C LEU A 80 -6.50 10.76 0.77
N GLN A 81 -6.80 12.06 0.77
CA GLN A 81 -7.90 12.64 1.54
C GLN A 81 -9.25 12.01 1.20
N SER A 82 -9.44 11.56 -0.04
CA SER A 82 -10.67 10.89 -0.46
C SER A 82 -10.76 9.42 -0.02
N TRP A 83 -9.63 8.72 0.09
CA TRP A 83 -9.59 7.28 0.36
C TRP A 83 -9.28 6.92 1.81
N VAL A 84 -8.35 7.62 2.47
CA VAL A 84 -7.94 7.29 3.85
C VAL A 84 -9.13 7.26 4.81
N PRO A 85 -10.07 8.23 4.80
CA PRO A 85 -11.24 8.18 5.68
C PRO A 85 -12.13 6.95 5.43
N LYS A 86 -12.22 6.46 4.18
CA LYS A 86 -13.00 5.25 3.87
C LYS A 86 -12.32 3.98 4.38
N ILE A 87 -10.99 3.92 4.27
CA ILE A 87 -10.22 2.81 4.81
C ILE A 87 -10.34 2.77 6.33
N THR A 88 -10.15 3.90 6.99
CA THR A 88 -10.21 3.98 8.46
C THR A 88 -11.63 3.83 9.01
N ALA A 89 -12.66 4.07 8.22
CA ALA A 89 -14.05 3.81 8.60
C ALA A 89 -14.49 2.36 8.32
N SER A 90 -13.67 1.55 7.66
CA SER A 90 -14.05 0.16 7.34
C SER A 90 -14.21 -0.71 8.58
N PRO A 91 -15.11 -1.72 8.57
CA PRO A 91 -15.30 -2.63 9.70
C PRO A 91 -14.00 -3.29 10.17
N SER A 92 -13.14 -3.72 9.25
CA SER A 92 -11.86 -4.36 9.59
C SER A 92 -10.90 -3.42 10.29
N TYR A 93 -10.81 -2.15 9.87
CA TYR A 93 -9.98 -1.16 10.55
C TYR A 93 -10.53 -0.82 11.94
N GLN A 94 -11.83 -0.59 12.05
CA GLN A 94 -12.49 -0.27 13.32
C GLN A 94 -12.40 -1.42 14.33
N ALA A 95 -12.36 -2.65 13.86
CA ALA A 95 -12.14 -3.84 14.68
C ALA A 95 -10.65 -4.09 15.05
N GLY A 96 -9.72 -3.27 14.56
CA GLY A 96 -8.30 -3.39 14.87
C GLY A 96 -7.54 -4.39 14.01
N TYR A 97 -8.11 -4.88 12.92
CA TYR A 97 -7.48 -5.88 12.05
C TYR A 97 -6.78 -5.30 10.82
N THR A 98 -6.67 -3.99 10.73
CA THR A 98 -6.06 -3.35 9.56
C THR A 98 -5.03 -2.30 9.98
N VAL A 99 -3.86 -2.35 9.38
CA VAL A 99 -2.88 -1.27 9.37
C VAL A 99 -2.73 -0.75 7.94
N LEU A 100 -2.70 0.55 7.78
CA LEU A 100 -2.43 1.22 6.51
C LEU A 100 -1.01 1.79 6.54
N PHE A 101 -0.19 1.38 5.58
CA PHE A 101 1.07 2.02 5.25
C PHE A 101 0.89 2.88 4.00
N VAL A 102 1.29 4.14 4.05
CA VAL A 102 1.38 5.01 2.88
C VAL A 102 2.85 5.31 2.67
N THR A 103 3.38 4.95 1.52
CA THR A 103 4.80 5.09 1.21
C THR A 103 5.02 5.25 -0.30
N TRP A 104 6.19 5.72 -0.67
CA TRP A 104 6.66 5.81 -2.05
C TRP A 104 7.86 4.89 -2.25
N ASP A 105 8.24 4.64 -3.48
CA ASP A 105 9.38 3.81 -3.86
C ASP A 105 10.72 4.56 -3.67
N GLU A 106 10.76 5.86 -3.97
CA GLU A 106 11.94 6.71 -3.86
C GLU A 106 11.56 8.14 -3.45
N ASP A 107 12.54 8.97 -3.14
CA ASP A 107 12.35 10.41 -2.91
C ASP A 107 12.35 11.19 -4.25
N ASP A 108 12.19 12.49 -4.18
CA ASP A 108 12.28 13.42 -5.33
C ASP A 108 13.71 13.76 -5.75
N SER A 109 14.69 12.96 -5.37
CA SER A 109 16.14 13.16 -5.56
C SER A 109 16.73 14.33 -4.76
N SER A 110 16.00 14.91 -3.81
CA SER A 110 16.45 16.06 -3.01
C SER A 110 16.96 15.71 -1.61
N SER A 111 16.60 14.51 -1.10
CA SER A 111 16.77 14.16 0.33
C SER A 111 17.57 12.88 0.57
N GLY A 112 18.43 12.48 -0.38
CA GLY A 112 19.29 11.31 -0.26
C GLY A 112 18.52 10.00 -0.15
N ASN A 113 17.43 9.91 -0.87
CA ASN A 113 16.46 8.81 -0.89
C ASN A 113 15.78 8.59 0.48
N ARG A 114 15.45 9.68 1.16
CA ARG A 114 14.60 9.63 2.35
C ARG A 114 13.13 9.59 1.93
N VAL A 115 12.57 8.41 1.94
CA VAL A 115 11.19 8.15 1.52
C VAL A 115 10.19 8.48 2.63
N ALA A 116 9.18 9.27 2.32
CA ALA A 116 8.07 9.52 3.24
C ALA A 116 7.29 8.22 3.49
N THR A 117 7.07 7.89 4.76
CA THR A 117 6.30 6.71 5.14
C THR A 117 5.40 7.03 6.33
N LEU A 118 4.12 6.77 6.19
CA LEU A 118 3.11 6.96 7.23
C LEU A 118 2.56 5.61 7.68
N VAL A 119 2.36 5.46 8.98
CA VAL A 119 1.72 4.30 9.60
C VAL A 119 0.41 4.75 10.23
N VAL A 120 -0.70 4.19 9.78
CA VAL A 120 -2.04 4.51 10.26
C VAL A 120 -2.68 3.24 10.81
N SER A 121 -2.86 3.19 12.12
CA SER A 121 -3.40 2.02 12.83
C SER A 121 -4.18 2.47 14.06
N PRO A 122 -5.23 1.74 14.47
CA PRO A 122 -5.93 2.01 15.73
C PRO A 122 -5.01 1.92 16.97
N TYR A 123 -3.88 1.24 16.85
CA TYR A 123 -2.92 1.02 17.94
C TYR A 123 -1.77 2.02 17.97
N THR A 124 -1.56 2.76 16.90
CA THR A 124 -0.48 3.75 16.78
C THR A 124 -1.01 5.13 17.20
N PRO A 125 -0.55 5.72 18.32
CA PRO A 125 -0.97 7.06 18.71
C PRO A 125 -0.64 8.09 17.63
N ALA A 126 -1.53 9.07 17.45
CA ALA A 126 -1.31 10.15 16.50
C ALA A 126 -0.02 10.92 16.83
N GLY A 127 0.77 11.24 15.82
CA GLY A 127 2.05 11.94 15.98
C GLY A 127 3.22 11.04 16.42
N THR A 128 3.04 9.71 16.52
CA THR A 128 4.15 8.79 16.76
C THR A 128 5.18 8.92 15.66
N THR A 129 6.44 9.10 16.05
CA THR A 129 7.60 9.16 15.14
C THR A 129 8.68 8.18 15.59
N SER A 130 9.54 7.77 14.66
CA SER A 130 10.70 6.93 14.96
C SER A 130 11.93 7.48 14.27
N SER A 131 13.07 7.44 14.98
CA SER A 131 14.41 7.77 14.45
C SER A 131 15.16 6.53 13.95
N VAL A 132 14.56 5.36 14.01
CA VAL A 132 15.18 4.13 13.48
C VAL A 132 15.26 4.26 11.95
N ALA A 133 16.41 3.91 11.39
CA ALA A 133 16.62 3.91 9.95
C ALA A 133 15.91 2.69 9.33
N PHE A 134 14.62 2.85 9.07
CA PHE A 134 13.83 1.85 8.34
C PHE A 134 14.07 1.96 6.83
N THR A 135 13.85 0.86 6.13
CA THR A 135 13.96 0.73 4.68
C THR A 135 12.75 -0.01 4.12
N HIS A 136 12.63 -0.14 2.80
CA HIS A 136 11.61 -1.00 2.19
C HIS A 136 11.70 -2.46 2.66
N TYR A 137 12.91 -2.94 3.00
CA TYR A 137 13.05 -4.27 3.63
C TYR A 137 12.46 -4.32 5.04
N SER A 138 12.48 -3.20 5.76
CA SER A 138 11.79 -3.09 7.07
C SER A 138 10.27 -3.15 6.91
N LEU A 139 9.73 -2.51 5.86
CA LEU A 139 8.30 -2.58 5.54
C LEU A 139 7.90 -4.01 5.13
N LEU A 140 8.70 -4.67 4.27
CA LEU A 140 8.48 -6.07 3.91
C LEU A 140 8.53 -6.97 5.15
N ARG A 141 9.58 -6.84 5.99
CA ARG A 141 9.69 -7.57 7.25
C ARG A 141 8.47 -7.38 8.15
N THR A 142 8.00 -6.14 8.29
CA THR A 142 6.82 -5.82 9.11
C THR A 142 5.56 -6.46 8.54
N THR A 143 5.38 -6.41 7.22
CA THR A 143 4.27 -7.06 6.52
C THR A 143 4.27 -8.57 6.76
N GLU A 144 5.42 -9.22 6.60
CA GLU A 144 5.58 -10.65 6.85
C GLU A 144 5.28 -11.02 8.30
N ASP A 145 5.80 -10.25 9.27
CA ASP A 145 5.54 -10.45 10.70
C ASP A 145 4.02 -10.31 11.03
N LEU A 146 3.34 -9.33 10.46
CA LEU A 146 1.90 -9.12 10.66
C LEU A 146 1.05 -10.23 10.04
N LEU A 147 1.51 -10.83 8.94
CA LEU A 147 0.88 -11.97 8.27
C LEU A 147 1.24 -13.32 8.90
N GLY A 148 2.08 -13.34 9.94
CA GLY A 148 2.52 -14.57 10.59
C GLY A 148 3.52 -15.39 9.76
N ILE A 149 4.18 -14.79 8.77
CA ILE A 149 5.18 -15.44 7.93
C ILE A 149 6.51 -15.44 8.68
N SER A 150 6.98 -16.61 9.07
CA SER A 150 8.22 -16.77 9.85
C SER A 150 9.49 -16.88 9.01
N THR A 151 9.37 -17.24 7.74
CA THR A 151 10.51 -17.29 6.80
C THR A 151 10.50 -16.03 5.95
N HIS A 152 11.38 -15.09 6.29
CA HIS A 152 11.42 -13.78 5.64
C HIS A 152 12.19 -13.79 4.32
N LEU A 153 11.72 -13.01 3.37
CA LEU A 153 12.29 -12.95 2.03
C LEU A 153 13.54 -12.06 1.96
N GLY A 154 14.61 -12.59 1.41
CA GLY A 154 15.81 -11.82 1.09
C GLY A 154 16.32 -10.96 2.25
N ALA A 155 16.59 -9.68 2.02
CA ALA A 155 17.10 -8.77 3.03
C ALA A 155 16.09 -8.40 4.14
N ALA A 156 14.82 -8.74 4.00
CA ALA A 156 13.84 -8.59 5.08
C ALA A 156 14.20 -9.46 6.29
N GLY A 157 14.90 -10.60 6.08
CA GLY A 157 15.36 -11.47 7.16
C GLY A 157 16.30 -10.80 8.17
N SER A 158 17.06 -9.79 7.74
CA SER A 158 17.97 -9.02 8.60
C SER A 158 17.49 -7.60 8.91
N ALA A 159 16.39 -7.17 8.32
CA ALA A 159 15.86 -5.83 8.52
C ALA A 159 15.10 -5.71 9.86
N SER A 160 15.11 -4.50 10.42
CA SER A 160 14.32 -4.18 11.61
C SER A 160 12.84 -4.10 11.28
N SER A 161 12.00 -4.81 12.04
CA SER A 161 10.54 -4.67 11.95
C SER A 161 10.09 -3.32 12.54
N MET A 162 9.09 -2.71 11.92
CA MET A 162 8.50 -1.45 12.38
C MET A 162 7.51 -1.66 13.54
N ARG A 163 7.15 -2.91 13.87
CA ARG A 163 6.10 -3.23 14.83
C ARG A 163 6.29 -2.57 16.19
N SER A 164 7.47 -2.72 16.79
CA SER A 164 7.74 -2.16 18.13
C SER A 164 7.73 -0.63 18.16
N ALA A 165 8.14 0.02 17.06
CA ALA A 165 8.17 1.47 16.99
C ALA A 165 6.77 2.10 16.85
N PHE A 166 5.80 1.36 16.31
CA PHE A 166 4.47 1.86 16.00
C PHE A 166 3.34 1.10 16.72
N GLY A 167 3.66 0.16 17.60
CA GLY A 167 2.67 -0.57 18.41
C GLY A 167 1.80 -1.55 17.60
N LEU A 168 2.34 -2.14 16.50
CA LEU A 168 1.62 -3.03 15.59
C LEU A 168 1.67 -4.50 16.04
#